data_2e7f1ea70e2916287a0c876a444c4e01
#
_entry.id   2e7f1ea70e2916287a0c876a444c4e01
#
_cell.length_a   1.000
_cell.length_b   1.000
_cell.length_c   1.000
_cell.angle_alpha   90.00
_cell.angle_beta   90.00
_cell.angle_gamma   90.00
#
_symmetry.space_group_name_H-M   'P 1'
#
loop_
_entity.id
_entity.type
_entity.pdbx_description
1 polymer ?
#
loop_
_entity_poly.entity_id
_entity_poly.type
_entity_poly.pdbx_seq_one_letter_code
_entity_poly.pdbx_strand_id
1 'polypeptide(L)'
;MALFRTDSIVLSYSNIEAAKRWWIDTFDCKEVKVPTDWDAPLPSDVALRLPGYDEPTILLNARVEVEEAGFDRPSPVVSVIFCDKLKKAQEHLSGRGVVVGPIQDGGDTQFFEIRDVEGNLFQVCKET
;
A
#
# COMPACT_ATOMS: atom_id res chain seq x y z
N MET A 1 3.16 -18.21 3.80
CA MET A 1 4.33 -17.33 3.78
C MET A 1 3.97 -16.04 3.03
N ALA A 2 4.26 -14.91 3.62
CA ALA A 2 3.91 -13.62 3.02
C ALA A 2 4.90 -13.23 1.93
N LEU A 3 4.40 -12.85 0.76
CA LEU A 3 5.23 -12.34 -0.33
C LEU A 3 5.60 -10.87 -0.11
N PHE A 4 4.68 -10.10 0.51
CA PHE A 4 4.84 -8.67 0.74
C PHE A 4 4.66 -8.32 2.21
N ARG A 5 5.37 -7.29 2.65
CA ARG A 5 5.23 -6.70 3.98
C ARG A 5 5.25 -5.18 3.86
N THR A 6 4.49 -4.50 4.70
CA THR A 6 4.58 -3.04 4.84
C THR A 6 4.70 -2.68 6.31
N ASP A 7 5.38 -1.57 6.59
CA ASP A 7 5.19 -0.87 7.85
C ASP A 7 3.84 -0.18 7.80
N SER A 8 3.40 0.42 8.90
CA SER A 8 2.12 1.12 8.91
C SER A 8 2.16 2.30 7.94
N ILE A 9 1.25 2.28 6.97
CA ILE A 9 1.13 3.36 5.97
C ILE A 9 -0.30 3.88 5.93
N VAL A 10 -0.43 5.19 5.72
CA VAL A 10 -1.72 5.86 5.57
C VAL A 10 -1.72 6.57 4.22
N LEU A 11 -2.71 6.26 3.40
CA LEU A 11 -2.81 6.80 2.04
C LEU A 11 -4.18 7.44 1.85
N SER A 12 -4.20 8.63 1.26
CA SER A 12 -5.45 9.34 0.94
C SER A 12 -5.74 9.24 -0.55
N TYR A 13 -6.99 8.93 -0.86
CA TYR A 13 -7.41 8.71 -2.24
C TYR A 13 -8.62 9.56 -2.59
N SER A 14 -8.69 9.99 -3.84
CA SER A 14 -9.87 10.66 -4.38
C SER A 14 -11.05 9.69 -4.50
N ASN A 15 -10.76 8.45 -4.90
CA ASN A 15 -11.75 7.40 -5.02
C ASN A 15 -11.31 6.19 -4.17
N ILE A 16 -11.76 6.19 -2.92
CA ILE A 16 -11.35 5.16 -1.96
C ILE A 16 -11.84 3.76 -2.34
N GLU A 17 -13.01 3.64 -2.98
CA GLU A 17 -13.53 2.34 -3.39
C GLU A 17 -12.67 1.71 -4.49
N ALA A 18 -12.25 2.49 -5.47
CA ALA A 18 -11.34 2.03 -6.51
C ALA A 18 -9.97 1.66 -5.93
N ALA A 19 -9.48 2.45 -4.97
CA ALA A 19 -8.21 2.17 -4.29
C ALA A 19 -8.29 0.87 -3.49
N LYS A 20 -9.36 0.68 -2.72
CA LYS A 20 -9.58 -0.55 -1.96
C LYS A 20 -9.55 -1.77 -2.89
N ARG A 21 -10.27 -1.69 -4.01
CA ARG A 21 -10.31 -2.78 -4.98
C ARG A 21 -8.93 -3.07 -5.56
N TRP A 22 -8.18 -2.01 -5.88
CA TRP A 22 -6.82 -2.15 -6.41
C TRP A 22 -5.92 -2.92 -5.43
N TRP A 23 -5.95 -2.55 -4.14
CA TRP A 23 -5.15 -3.21 -3.12
C TRP A 23 -5.55 -4.68 -2.94
N ILE A 24 -6.85 -4.96 -2.92
CA ILE A 24 -7.36 -6.33 -2.76
C ILE A 24 -6.96 -7.18 -3.97
N ASP A 25 -7.17 -6.66 -5.18
CA ASP A 25 -6.91 -7.41 -6.41
C ASP A 25 -5.41 -7.57 -6.68
N THR A 26 -4.59 -6.61 -6.27
CA THR A 26 -3.16 -6.58 -6.56
C THR A 26 -2.33 -7.34 -5.53
N PHE A 27 -2.63 -7.15 -4.25
CA PHE A 27 -1.83 -7.69 -3.14
C PHE A 27 -2.55 -8.75 -2.33
N ASP A 28 -3.74 -9.17 -2.75
CA ASP A 28 -4.57 -10.12 -2.00
C ASP A 28 -4.88 -9.64 -0.59
N CYS A 29 -4.97 -8.32 -0.41
CA CYS A 29 -5.31 -7.73 0.88
C CYS A 29 -6.70 -8.14 1.32
N LYS A 30 -6.90 -8.19 2.63
CA LYS A 30 -8.21 -8.41 3.23
C LYS A 30 -8.63 -7.16 3.99
N GLU A 31 -9.84 -6.69 3.72
CA GLU A 31 -10.42 -5.60 4.49
C GLU A 31 -10.78 -6.10 5.88
N VAL A 32 -10.38 -5.34 6.90
CA VAL A 32 -10.69 -5.63 8.29
C VAL A 32 -11.26 -4.39 8.95
N LYS A 33 -11.85 -4.56 10.13
CA LYS A 33 -12.37 -3.43 10.89
C LYS A 33 -11.21 -2.52 11.30
N VAL A 34 -11.40 -1.19 11.16
CA VAL A 34 -10.40 -0.21 11.60
C VAL A 34 -10.16 -0.40 13.09
N PRO A 35 -8.90 -0.59 13.53
CA PRO A 35 -8.61 -0.76 14.95
C PRO A 35 -9.06 0.45 15.78
N THR A 36 -9.62 0.19 16.95
CA THR A 36 -10.16 1.24 17.81
C THR A 36 -9.08 2.08 18.48
N ASP A 37 -7.85 1.59 18.50
CA ASP A 37 -6.69 2.32 19.04
C ASP A 37 -6.00 3.22 18.00
N TRP A 38 -6.47 3.21 16.76
CA TRP A 38 -5.95 4.13 15.75
C TRP A 38 -6.57 5.51 15.94
N ASP A 39 -5.73 6.55 15.79
CA ASP A 39 -6.14 7.93 16.04
C ASP A 39 -7.16 8.44 15.02
N ALA A 40 -8.21 9.07 15.52
CA ALA A 40 -9.16 9.87 14.75
C ALA A 40 -9.65 9.20 13.45
N PRO A 41 -10.30 8.02 13.54
CA PRO A 41 -10.83 7.38 12.33
C PRO A 41 -11.90 8.25 11.67
N LEU A 42 -11.90 8.24 10.33
CA LEU A 42 -12.87 8.95 9.52
C LEU A 42 -13.92 7.96 9.00
N PRO A 43 -15.14 8.45 8.65
CA PRO A 43 -16.25 7.55 8.33
C PRO A 43 -15.99 6.53 7.23
N SER A 44 -15.21 6.91 6.20
CA SER A 44 -14.95 6.02 5.05
C SER A 44 -13.62 5.28 5.14
N ASP A 45 -12.91 5.38 6.25
CA ASP A 45 -11.61 4.73 6.41
C ASP A 45 -11.69 3.23 6.15
N VAL A 46 -10.68 2.71 5.46
CA VAL A 46 -10.54 1.30 5.13
C VAL A 46 -9.22 0.79 5.69
N ALA A 47 -9.27 -0.25 6.50
CA ALA A 47 -8.08 -0.91 7.01
C ALA A 47 -7.88 -2.22 6.27
N LEU A 48 -6.66 -2.45 5.78
CA LEU A 48 -6.31 -3.64 5.01
C LEU A 48 -5.14 -4.36 5.65
N ARG A 49 -5.20 -5.69 5.63
CA ARG A 49 -4.06 -6.52 6.04
C ARG A 49 -3.55 -7.30 4.84
N LEU A 50 -2.24 -7.51 4.83
CA LEU A 50 -1.58 -8.33 3.81
C LEU A 50 -1.69 -9.81 4.20
N PRO A 51 -1.65 -10.73 3.21
CA PRO A 51 -1.63 -12.16 3.50
C PRO A 51 -0.46 -12.54 4.40
N GLY A 52 -0.72 -13.42 5.36
CA GLY A 52 0.29 -13.90 6.30
C GLY A 52 0.43 -13.07 7.56
N TYR A 53 -0.33 -11.98 7.68
CA TYR A 53 -0.30 -11.12 8.86
C TYR A 53 -1.69 -11.03 9.49
N ASP A 54 -1.74 -10.92 10.81
CA ASP A 54 -3.00 -10.83 11.56
C ASP A 54 -3.48 -9.40 11.71
N GLU A 55 -2.54 -8.43 11.69
CA GLU A 55 -2.85 -7.04 11.93
C GLU A 55 -2.83 -6.24 10.64
N PRO A 56 -3.71 -5.25 10.49
CA PRO A 56 -3.65 -4.36 9.32
C PRO A 56 -2.48 -3.39 9.45
N THR A 57 -1.85 -3.10 8.32
CA THR A 57 -0.78 -2.10 8.24
C THR A 57 -1.07 -1.01 7.23
N ILE A 58 -2.17 -1.15 6.47
CA ILE A 58 -2.52 -0.22 5.41
C ILE A 58 -3.84 0.43 5.76
N LEU A 59 -3.85 1.76 5.88
CA LEU A 59 -5.06 2.54 6.12
C LEU A 59 -5.31 3.44 4.92
N LEU A 60 -6.50 3.34 4.35
CA LEU A 60 -6.94 4.21 3.26
C LEU A 60 -7.93 5.24 3.79
N ASN A 61 -7.70 6.51 3.46
CA ASN A 61 -8.61 7.61 3.78
C ASN A 61 -9.24 8.15 2.51
N ALA A 62 -10.48 8.63 2.61
CA ALA A 62 -11.07 9.44 1.56
C ALA A 62 -10.51 10.86 1.68
N ARG A 63 -9.90 11.38 0.60
CA ARG A 63 -9.23 12.68 0.63
C ARG A 63 -10.18 13.81 1.06
N VAL A 64 -11.43 13.78 0.60
CA VAL A 64 -12.43 14.78 0.96
C VAL A 64 -12.66 14.82 2.48
N GLU A 65 -12.67 13.66 3.14
CA GLU A 65 -12.86 13.59 4.58
C GLU A 65 -11.65 14.12 5.34
N VAL A 66 -10.45 13.84 4.85
CA VAL A 66 -9.21 14.35 5.43
C VAL A 66 -9.19 15.89 5.36
N GLU A 67 -9.58 16.46 4.22
CA GLU A 67 -9.64 17.90 4.02
C GLU A 67 -10.71 18.54 4.92
N GLU A 68 -11.90 17.95 4.99
CA GLU A 68 -12.99 18.45 5.83
C GLU A 68 -12.66 18.41 7.31
N ALA A 69 -11.92 17.38 7.74
CA ALA A 69 -11.50 17.25 9.13
C ALA A 69 -10.36 18.21 9.49
N GLY A 70 -9.76 18.87 8.50
CA GLY A 70 -8.63 19.78 8.72
C GLY A 70 -7.33 19.09 9.08
N PHE A 71 -7.19 17.83 8.73
CA PHE A 71 -5.95 17.09 8.96
C PHE A 71 -4.90 17.52 7.95
N ASP A 72 -3.73 17.92 8.47
CA ASP A 72 -2.57 18.20 7.64
C ASP A 72 -1.83 16.88 7.43
N ARG A 73 -2.17 16.19 6.38
CA ARG A 73 -1.55 14.92 6.01
C ARG A 73 -0.99 15.02 4.60
N PRO A 74 0.25 15.47 4.46
CA PRO A 74 0.87 15.49 3.14
C PRO A 74 0.92 14.08 2.59
N SER A 75 0.56 13.92 1.32
CA SER A 75 0.68 12.64 0.64
C SER A 75 2.16 12.25 0.61
N PRO A 76 2.50 11.00 0.95
CA PRO A 76 3.89 10.57 0.83
C PRO A 76 4.31 10.63 -0.63
N VAL A 77 5.53 11.13 -0.88
CA VAL A 77 6.09 11.16 -2.23
C VAL A 77 6.34 9.75 -2.72
N VAL A 78 6.82 8.89 -1.83
CA VAL A 78 7.10 7.48 -2.11
C VAL A 78 6.73 6.66 -0.88
N SER A 79 6.03 5.56 -1.09
CA SER A 79 5.78 4.57 -0.05
C SER A 79 6.57 3.30 -0.34
N VAL A 80 6.93 2.56 0.70
CA VAL A 80 7.76 1.37 0.58
C VAL A 80 6.97 0.12 0.92
N ILE A 81 7.08 -0.87 0.03
CA ILE A 81 6.56 -2.23 0.26
C ILE A 81 7.78 -3.15 0.26
N PHE A 82 7.86 -4.03 1.23
CA PHE A 82 8.98 -4.97 1.35
C PHE A 82 8.62 -6.34 0.78
N CYS A 83 9.60 -7.02 0.22
CA CYS A 83 9.45 -8.40 -0.24
C CYS A 83 10.75 -9.17 -0.02
N ASP A 84 10.65 -10.50 0.03
CA ASP A 84 11.83 -11.36 0.18
C ASP A 84 12.52 -11.58 -1.16
N LYS A 85 11.75 -11.72 -2.23
CA LYS A 85 12.23 -12.13 -3.56
C LYS A 85 11.68 -11.19 -4.62
N LEU A 86 12.54 -10.31 -5.11
CA LEU A 86 12.15 -9.28 -6.08
C LEU A 86 11.56 -9.85 -7.37
N LYS A 87 12.16 -10.89 -7.92
CA LYS A 87 11.67 -11.50 -9.16
C LYS A 87 10.25 -12.05 -9.00
N LYS A 88 9.99 -12.73 -7.90
CA LYS A 88 8.64 -13.27 -7.61
C LYS A 88 7.65 -12.15 -7.40
N ALA A 89 8.08 -11.09 -6.73
CA ALA A 89 7.23 -9.90 -6.52
C ALA A 89 6.88 -9.25 -7.86
N GLN A 90 7.85 -9.09 -8.76
CA GLN A 90 7.60 -8.56 -10.11
C GLN A 90 6.61 -9.42 -10.87
N GLU A 91 6.81 -10.73 -10.86
CA GLU A 91 5.94 -11.68 -11.57
C GLU A 91 4.51 -11.63 -11.04
N HIS A 92 4.36 -11.58 -9.72
CA HIS A 92 3.05 -11.48 -9.07
C HIS A 92 2.31 -10.22 -9.53
N LEU A 93 2.97 -9.07 -9.43
CA LEU A 93 2.36 -7.78 -9.76
C LEU A 93 2.07 -7.66 -11.26
N SER A 94 3.01 -8.07 -12.09
CA SER A 94 2.82 -8.07 -13.54
C SER A 94 1.66 -8.96 -13.94
N GLY A 95 1.51 -10.11 -13.30
CA GLY A 95 0.39 -11.03 -13.52
C GLY A 95 -0.96 -10.45 -13.10
N ARG A 96 -0.98 -9.43 -12.26
CA ARG A 96 -2.18 -8.73 -11.82
C ARG A 96 -2.43 -7.43 -12.60
N GLY A 97 -1.68 -7.19 -13.68
CA GLY A 97 -1.88 -6.04 -14.55
C GLY A 97 -1.17 -4.77 -14.11
N VAL A 98 -0.27 -4.86 -13.15
CA VAL A 98 0.52 -3.70 -12.71
C VAL A 98 1.73 -3.54 -13.62
N VAL A 99 2.00 -2.32 -14.09
CA VAL A 99 3.22 -2.02 -14.82
C VAL A 99 4.38 -1.98 -13.83
N VAL A 100 5.34 -2.87 -14.02
CA VAL A 100 6.45 -3.06 -13.09
C VAL A 100 7.73 -2.50 -13.72
N GLY A 101 8.42 -1.63 -12.97
CA GLY A 101 9.70 -1.10 -13.41
C GLY A 101 10.83 -2.13 -13.28
N PRO A 102 12.00 -1.81 -13.86
CA PRO A 102 13.17 -2.69 -13.74
C PRO A 102 13.71 -2.71 -12.32
N ILE A 103 14.40 -3.80 -11.98
CA ILE A 103 15.09 -3.89 -10.68
C ILE A 103 16.27 -2.93 -10.72
N GLN A 104 16.35 -2.07 -9.71
CA GLN A 104 17.40 -1.06 -9.55
C GLN A 104 18.24 -1.39 -8.32
N ASP A 105 19.50 -1.00 -8.37
CA ASP A 105 20.42 -1.16 -7.25
C ASP A 105 20.51 0.19 -6.51
N GLY A 106 20.02 0.22 -5.26
CA GLY A 106 20.04 1.41 -4.42
C GLY A 106 21.23 1.47 -3.45
N GLY A 107 22.25 0.62 -3.65
CA GLY A 107 23.40 0.52 -2.75
C GLY A 107 23.19 -0.57 -1.70
N ASP A 108 22.43 -0.26 -0.66
CA ASP A 108 22.16 -1.19 0.44
C ASP A 108 21.08 -2.19 0.12
N THR A 109 20.19 -1.88 -0.82
CA THR A 109 19.09 -2.75 -1.21
C THR A 109 18.79 -2.63 -2.69
N GLN A 110 18.10 -3.64 -3.21
CA GLN A 110 17.57 -3.61 -4.56
C GLN A 110 16.06 -3.38 -4.48
N PHE A 111 15.52 -2.72 -5.50
CA PHE A 111 14.10 -2.40 -5.54
C PHE A 111 13.62 -2.22 -6.98
N PHE A 112 12.30 -2.22 -7.15
CA PHE A 112 11.66 -1.75 -8.38
C PHE A 112 10.51 -0.83 -8.00
N GLU A 113 9.99 -0.10 -8.99
CA GLU A 113 8.92 0.87 -8.75
C GLU A 113 7.64 0.45 -9.44
N ILE A 114 6.51 0.78 -8.79
CA ILE A 114 5.17 0.62 -9.34
C ILE A 114 4.36 1.86 -8.99
N ARG A 115 3.23 2.02 -9.67
CA ARG A 115 2.25 3.06 -9.33
C ARG A 115 0.89 2.41 -9.09
N ASP A 116 0.12 3.01 -8.19
CA ASP A 116 -1.23 2.55 -7.91
C ASP A 116 -2.24 3.17 -8.86
N VAL A 117 -3.52 2.92 -8.58
CA VAL A 117 -4.65 3.36 -9.41
C VAL A 117 -4.74 4.88 -9.56
N GLU A 118 -4.21 5.65 -8.61
CA GLU A 118 -4.18 7.12 -8.66
C GLU A 118 -2.79 7.68 -8.96
N GLY A 119 -1.85 6.84 -9.34
CA GLY A 119 -0.52 7.27 -9.73
C GLY A 119 0.46 7.45 -8.59
N ASN A 120 0.11 7.03 -7.37
CA ASN A 120 1.03 7.10 -6.24
C ASN A 120 2.20 6.14 -6.45
N LEU A 121 3.40 6.63 -6.17
CA LEU A 121 4.63 5.87 -6.39
C LEU A 121 4.96 4.98 -5.18
N PHE A 122 5.25 3.73 -5.46
CA PHE A 122 5.73 2.76 -4.46
C PHE A 122 7.06 2.21 -4.91
N GLN A 123 7.96 2.04 -3.96
CA GLN A 123 9.17 1.24 -4.15
C GLN A 123 8.94 -0.11 -3.49
N VAL A 124 9.15 -1.18 -4.26
CA VAL A 124 9.10 -2.55 -3.73
C VAL A 124 10.54 -2.97 -3.49
N CYS A 125 10.93 -3.02 -2.23
CA CYS A 125 12.31 -3.21 -1.81
C CYS A 125 12.54 -4.61 -1.28
N LYS A 126 13.71 -5.15 -1.58
CA LYS A 126 14.12 -6.42 -1.01
C LYS A 126 14.42 -6.24 0.46
N GLU A 127 13.82 -7.06 1.30
CA GLU A 127 14.07 -7.06 2.73
C GLU A 127 15.36 -7.83 3.00
N THR A 128 16.26 -7.23 3.75
CA THR A 128 17.55 -7.85 4.10
C THR A 128 17.47 -8.61 5.41
#